data_4c8cb4976f85f25e37d3a1bc0febead1
#
_entry.id   4c8cb4976f85f25e37d3a1bc0febead1
#
_cell.length_a   1.000
_cell.length_b   1.000
_cell.length_c   1.000
_cell.angle_alpha   90.00
_cell.angle_beta   90.00
_cell.angle_gamma   90.00
#
_symmetry.space_group_name_H-M   'P 1'
#
loop_
_entity.id
_entity.type
_entity.pdbx_description
1 polymer ?
#
loop_
_entity_poly.entity_id
_entity_poly.type
_entity_poly.pdbx_seq_one_letter_code
_entity_poly.pdbx_strand_id
1 'polypeptide(L)'
;MGIKNSIPRLDAVDKVTGAAKYTEDLIPINALVGKTLHSTIANGTVRAIDVDEAWKIPGVVDILTCFDVPDWEYATCGHHIPMWPTSEY
;
A
#
# COMPACT_ATOMS: atom_id res chain seq x y z
N MET A 1 7.10 -5.43 41.40
CA MET A 1 7.85 -5.33 40.13
C MET A 1 8.49 -3.96 40.08
N GLY A 2 9.77 -3.84 39.99
CA GLY A 2 10.51 -2.57 39.99
C GLY A 2 11.18 -2.31 38.64
N ILE A 3 11.45 -1.04 38.37
CA ILE A 3 12.16 -0.57 37.15
C ILE A 3 13.54 -1.23 36.98
N LYS A 4 14.10 -1.75 38.06
CA LYS A 4 15.44 -2.38 38.12
C LYS A 4 15.48 -3.82 37.60
N ASN A 5 14.31 -4.45 37.36
CA ASN A 5 14.27 -5.82 36.90
C ASN A 5 14.25 -5.82 35.37
N SER A 6 15.23 -6.50 34.78
CA SER A 6 15.23 -6.75 33.34
C SER A 6 14.11 -7.74 32.98
N ILE A 7 13.19 -7.31 32.14
CA ILE A 7 12.11 -8.16 31.61
C ILE A 7 12.46 -8.54 30.20
N PRO A 8 12.52 -9.83 29.82
CA PRO A 8 12.76 -10.24 28.46
C PRO A 8 11.62 -9.78 27.56
N ARG A 9 11.95 -9.33 26.37
CA ARG A 9 10.97 -9.01 25.34
C ARG A 9 10.26 -10.29 24.90
N LEU A 10 8.92 -10.26 24.79
CA LEU A 10 8.11 -11.44 24.49
C LEU A 10 8.46 -12.10 23.14
N ASP A 11 8.82 -11.29 22.15
CA ASP A 11 9.11 -11.72 20.79
C ASP A 11 10.62 -11.88 20.50
N ALA A 12 11.47 -11.72 21.51
CA ALA A 12 12.92 -11.73 21.33
C ALA A 12 13.44 -13.09 20.87
N VAL A 13 12.94 -14.17 21.46
CA VAL A 13 13.37 -15.52 21.13
C VAL A 13 13.07 -15.87 19.68
N ASP A 14 11.86 -15.59 19.24
CA ASP A 14 11.45 -15.86 17.85
C ASP A 14 12.27 -15.06 16.82
N LYS A 15 12.64 -13.85 17.17
CA LYS A 15 13.48 -13.00 16.32
C LYS A 15 14.91 -13.51 16.22
N VAL A 16 15.53 -13.86 17.33
CA VAL A 16 16.94 -14.32 17.33
C VAL A 16 17.11 -15.72 16.80
N THR A 17 16.07 -16.56 16.88
CA THR A 17 16.08 -17.94 16.35
C THR A 17 15.64 -18.02 14.89
N GLY A 18 15.12 -16.94 14.33
CA GLY A 18 14.57 -16.91 12.96
C GLY A 18 13.18 -17.52 12.83
N ALA A 19 12.50 -17.81 13.94
CA ALA A 19 11.13 -18.32 13.93
C ALA A 19 10.07 -17.24 13.67
N ALA A 20 10.41 -15.98 13.94
CA ALA A 20 9.52 -14.86 13.69
C ALA A 20 9.18 -14.73 12.20
N LYS A 21 7.89 -14.59 11.90
CA LYS A 21 7.40 -14.38 10.52
C LYS A 21 7.23 -12.89 10.26
N TYR A 22 7.84 -12.44 9.18
CA TYR A 22 7.68 -11.09 8.65
C TYR A 22 6.73 -11.09 7.45
N THR A 23 6.39 -9.90 6.95
CA THR A 23 5.43 -9.76 5.85
C THR A 23 5.81 -10.59 4.62
N GLU A 24 7.08 -10.61 4.24
CA GLU A 24 7.57 -11.37 3.09
C GLU A 24 7.46 -12.89 3.28
N ASP A 25 7.59 -13.37 4.52
CA ASP A 25 7.44 -14.80 4.83
C ASP A 25 5.99 -15.29 4.75
N LEU A 26 5.04 -14.36 4.75
CA LEU A 26 3.61 -14.62 4.71
C LEU A 26 3.00 -14.48 3.31
N ILE A 27 3.81 -14.15 2.31
CA ILE A 27 3.34 -13.96 0.94
C ILE A 27 2.94 -15.34 0.35
N PRO A 28 1.70 -15.50 -0.13
CA PRO A 28 1.29 -16.71 -0.84
C PRO A 28 2.10 -16.92 -2.11
N ILE A 29 2.31 -18.19 -2.48
CA ILE A 29 3.06 -18.56 -3.70
C ILE A 29 2.48 -17.95 -4.98
N ASN A 30 1.17 -17.74 -5.01
CA ASN A 30 0.43 -17.19 -6.14
C ASN A 30 0.01 -15.74 -5.94
N ALA A 31 0.67 -15.01 -5.06
CA ALA A 31 0.39 -13.60 -4.85
C ALA A 31 0.65 -12.79 -6.13
N LEU A 32 -0.24 -11.86 -6.42
CA LEU A 32 -0.07 -10.92 -7.52
C LEU A 32 0.87 -9.79 -7.09
N VAL A 33 1.60 -9.24 -8.06
CA VAL A 33 2.48 -8.09 -7.86
C VAL A 33 1.78 -6.84 -8.36
N GLY A 34 1.54 -5.89 -7.47
CA GLY A 34 1.02 -4.57 -7.82
C GLY A 34 2.12 -3.64 -8.30
N LYS A 35 1.88 -2.95 -9.38
CA LYS A 35 2.74 -1.87 -9.89
C LYS A 35 1.91 -0.62 -10.10
N THR A 36 2.44 0.52 -9.70
CA THR A 36 1.79 1.81 -9.85
C THR A 36 2.44 2.60 -10.98
N LEU A 37 1.63 3.09 -11.90
CA LEU A 37 2.05 4.08 -12.87
C LEU A 37 1.85 5.48 -12.29
N HIS A 38 2.93 6.23 -12.21
CA HIS A 38 2.93 7.60 -11.70
C HIS A 38 2.78 8.62 -12.83
N SER A 39 2.21 9.77 -12.51
CA SER A 39 2.20 10.93 -13.41
C SER A 39 3.63 11.43 -13.67
N THR A 40 3.86 11.91 -14.88
CA THR A 40 5.11 12.59 -15.26
C THR A 40 5.10 14.08 -14.93
N ILE A 41 3.96 14.61 -14.51
CA ILE A 41 3.77 16.01 -14.13
C ILE A 41 3.26 16.10 -12.68
N ALA A 42 3.61 17.18 -11.99
CA ALA A 42 3.27 17.35 -10.58
C ALA A 42 1.78 17.59 -10.32
N ASN A 43 1.11 18.26 -11.25
CA ASN A 43 -0.32 18.55 -11.15
C ASN A 43 -0.97 18.51 -12.53
N GLY A 44 -2.16 17.93 -12.62
CA GLY A 44 -2.90 17.81 -13.86
C GLY A 44 -4.19 17.03 -13.70
N THR A 45 -5.01 17.07 -14.73
CA THR A 45 -6.28 16.32 -14.78
C THR A 45 -6.17 15.15 -15.73
N VAL A 46 -6.50 13.95 -15.25
CA VAL A 46 -6.58 12.75 -16.07
C VAL A 46 -7.88 12.81 -16.88
N ARG A 47 -7.76 12.90 -18.19
CA ARG A 47 -8.92 12.92 -19.10
C ARG A 47 -9.29 11.55 -19.62
N ALA A 48 -8.28 10.74 -19.93
CA ALA A 48 -8.42 9.39 -20.41
C ALA A 48 -7.17 8.58 -20.10
N ILE A 49 -7.34 7.28 -19.94
CA ILE A 49 -6.26 6.31 -19.80
C ILE A 49 -6.52 5.20 -20.81
N ASP A 50 -5.56 4.97 -21.71
CA ASP A 50 -5.63 3.85 -22.65
C ASP A 50 -4.91 2.65 -22.03
N VAL A 51 -5.64 1.58 -21.81
CA VAL A 51 -5.13 0.34 -21.17
C VAL A 51 -5.08 -0.84 -22.15
N ASP A 52 -5.47 -0.64 -23.41
CA ASP A 52 -5.64 -1.72 -24.39
C ASP A 52 -4.34 -2.48 -24.66
N GLU A 53 -3.22 -1.79 -24.74
CA GLU A 53 -1.92 -2.42 -24.93
C GLU A 53 -1.43 -3.14 -23.67
N ALA A 54 -1.72 -2.60 -22.48
CA ALA A 54 -1.36 -3.21 -21.24
C ALA A 54 -2.07 -4.56 -21.02
N TRP A 55 -3.33 -4.66 -21.43
CA TRP A 55 -4.09 -5.92 -21.37
C TRP A 55 -3.55 -7.03 -22.27
N LYS A 56 -2.81 -6.68 -23.32
CA LYS A 56 -2.20 -7.67 -24.21
C LYS A 56 -0.96 -8.34 -23.63
N ILE A 57 -0.41 -7.80 -22.54
CA ILE A 57 0.80 -8.32 -21.90
C ILE A 57 0.45 -9.61 -21.13
N PRO A 58 1.12 -10.73 -21.41
CA PRO A 58 0.89 -11.97 -20.69
C PRO A 58 1.20 -11.81 -19.19
N GLY A 59 0.30 -12.28 -18.33
CA GLY A 59 0.43 -12.21 -16.88
C GLY A 59 -0.25 -11.01 -16.23
N VAL A 60 -0.81 -10.09 -17.00
CA VAL A 60 -1.68 -9.05 -16.48
C VAL A 60 -3.00 -9.66 -16.05
N VAL A 61 -3.34 -9.52 -14.77
CA VAL A 61 -4.55 -10.06 -14.17
C VAL A 61 -5.64 -9.00 -14.06
N ASP A 62 -5.25 -7.78 -13.65
CA ASP A 62 -6.18 -6.67 -13.52
C ASP A 62 -5.48 -5.32 -13.69
N ILE A 63 -6.22 -4.32 -14.14
CA ILE A 63 -5.77 -2.94 -14.28
C ILE A 63 -6.85 -2.05 -13.67
N LEU A 64 -6.50 -1.37 -12.59
CA LEU A 64 -7.36 -0.42 -11.91
C LEU A 64 -6.96 1.01 -12.30
N THR A 65 -7.94 1.80 -12.70
CA THR A 65 -7.76 3.21 -13.03
C THR A 65 -8.54 4.08 -12.04
N CYS A 66 -8.32 5.38 -12.08
CA CYS A 66 -9.08 6.34 -11.26
C CYS A 66 -10.59 6.36 -11.60
N PHE A 67 -10.99 5.80 -12.74
CA PHE A 67 -12.39 5.70 -13.14
C PHE A 67 -13.11 4.46 -12.59
N ASP A 68 -12.34 3.49 -12.10
CA ASP A 68 -12.85 2.20 -11.60
C ASP A 68 -13.03 2.19 -10.07
N VAL A 69 -12.53 3.19 -9.38
CA VAL A 69 -12.57 3.30 -7.93
C VAL A 69 -13.56 4.36 -7.47
N PRO A 70 -14.20 4.19 -6.30
CA PRO A 70 -15.06 5.22 -5.77
C PRO A 70 -14.28 6.49 -5.42
N ASP A 71 -14.91 7.64 -5.64
CA ASP A 71 -14.37 8.95 -5.30
C ASP A 71 -14.51 9.21 -3.79
N TRP A 72 -13.67 8.53 -3.01
CA TRP A 72 -13.62 8.70 -1.57
C TRP A 72 -12.33 9.39 -1.18
N GLU A 73 -12.48 10.45 -0.43
CA GLU A 73 -11.35 11.14 0.18
C GLU A 73 -10.95 10.47 1.48
N TYR A 74 -9.69 10.11 1.60
CA TYR A 74 -9.13 9.60 2.84
C TYR A 74 -7.69 10.09 3.03
N ALA A 75 -7.33 10.30 4.28
CA ALA A 75 -5.99 10.77 4.60
C ALA A 75 -4.98 9.62 4.53
N THR A 76 -3.78 9.92 4.08
CA THR A 76 -2.66 8.97 3.98
C THR A 76 -2.33 8.29 5.31
N CYS A 77 -2.57 8.97 6.43
CA CYS A 77 -2.31 8.48 7.79
C CYS A 77 -3.56 8.01 8.54
N GLY A 78 -4.66 7.73 7.85
CA GLY A 78 -5.88 7.17 8.46
C GLY A 78 -6.76 8.18 9.21
N HIS A 79 -6.44 9.46 9.21
CA HIS A 79 -7.27 10.52 9.76
C HIS A 79 -7.68 11.50 8.66
N HIS A 80 -8.98 11.57 8.42
CA HIS A 80 -9.55 12.70 7.71
C HIS A 80 -9.46 13.93 8.62
N ILE A 81 -8.69 14.93 8.21
CA ILE A 81 -8.64 16.23 8.91
C ILE A 81 -9.66 17.14 8.20
N PRO A 82 -10.85 17.34 8.78
CA PRO A 82 -11.91 18.09 8.10
C PRO A 82 -11.61 19.58 7.94
N MET A 83 -10.46 20.04 8.41
CA MET A 83 -10.04 21.44 8.33
C MET A 83 -9.21 21.76 7.06
N TRP A 84 -8.91 20.78 6.22
CA TRP A 84 -8.19 21.03 4.98
C TRP A 84 -9.17 21.00 3.82
N PRO A 85 -9.45 22.12 3.18
CA PRO A 85 -10.29 22.10 1.98
C PRO A 85 -9.53 21.37 0.87
N THR A 86 -10.03 20.20 0.50
CA THR A 86 -9.46 19.34 -0.55
C THR A 86 -9.68 19.90 -1.95
N SER A 87 -10.46 20.97 -2.07
CA SER A 87 -10.79 21.59 -3.35
C SER A 87 -9.76 22.60 -3.88
N GLU A 88 -8.64 22.79 -3.19
CA GLU A 88 -7.63 23.81 -3.57
C GLU A 88 -6.28 23.23 -4.04
N TYR A 89 -6.24 21.91 -4.41
CA TYR A 89 -5.04 21.32 -4.97
C TYR A 89 -5.26 20.81 -6.38
#